data_ef1e1dc952df183d13b0b88011ce4936
#
_entry.id   ef1e1dc952df183d13b0b88011ce4936
#
_cell.length_a   1.000
_cell.length_b   1.000
_cell.length_c   1.000
_cell.angle_alpha   90.00
_cell.angle_beta   90.00
_cell.angle_gamma   90.00
#
_symmetry.space_group_name_H-M   'P 1'
#
loop_
_entity.id
_entity.type
_entity.pdbx_description
1 polymer ?
#
loop_
_entity_poly.entity_id
_entity_poly.type
_entity_poly.pdbx_seq_one_letter_code
_entity_poly.pdbx_strand_id
1 'polypeptide(L)'
;MVGLKGNKWIGALVFLTVLILLNVAAQFQYTRFDFTKEKRFTLNSKTKAVLAKAEHEVTITVFLEGNLPAAFKRLQRATADLLNDYKAASSGVKIKVVFTDPLNGLAQPEQDTVLHHLYEIGIEPTNLNIKNEAGFTQKTVFPMAIVQSGDRQIPVKLLQNLDAGGNYEDNINNSIQNLEYVFTSAIRKVTTGENPRIGFTEGNGEPADPYLGDAMKALSDSYEVGRVDLNLISKQGLDKLKILFITKPQKEFSEEVKYKINYFVMNGGRVIWSIDQVSADLDSLQGKGEQLAFNNKLNLDDMLFVYGARVNYNVVADLNCAEIPVAMDGGQQRDIQMAPWVYYPVLIPDTASSLVKNIDGIRTEFLSTVDTIGVKGIRKTAILQTSAYNRVFSTPKVLSLQTVAETPDQRLYASSRKDAAVLLEGAFPSVFLNRSVPAGITEKYDVPAKGKPTKMIVIGDGNIFLNQVSSRDGSVFPLGFDRYTQRNFGNKALLLNIADYLSTDDNLIDLRNKVVKVRLLDKQLLRTDKTKWQVMNLILPLLLLILFAIFQHYYRKYKYAR
;
A
#
# COMPACT_ATOMS: atom_id res chain seq x y z
N MET A 1 4.44 5.30 -78.41
CA MET A 1 4.05 5.39 -76.98
C MET A 1 3.01 4.35 -76.69
N VAL A 2 3.40 3.20 -76.15
CA VAL A 2 2.52 2.08 -75.84
C VAL A 2 1.93 2.36 -74.46
N GLY A 3 0.64 2.69 -74.42
CA GLY A 3 -0.09 2.90 -73.19
C GLY A 3 -0.33 1.58 -72.46
N LEU A 4 0.36 1.35 -71.40
CA LEU A 4 0.09 0.28 -70.43
C LEU A 4 -1.28 0.53 -69.79
N LYS A 5 -2.34 -0.07 -70.36
CA LYS A 5 -3.60 -0.26 -69.62
C LYS A 5 -3.31 -1.20 -68.43
N GLY A 6 -2.92 -0.65 -67.31
CA GLY A 6 -2.67 -1.40 -66.07
C GLY A 6 -3.92 -2.16 -65.68
N ASN A 7 -3.82 -3.48 -65.64
CA ASN A 7 -4.86 -4.38 -65.25
C ASN A 7 -5.28 -4.00 -63.81
N LYS A 8 -6.51 -3.49 -63.59
CA LYS A 8 -7.03 -3.01 -62.30
C LYS A 8 -6.88 -4.05 -61.18
N TRP A 9 -6.87 -5.34 -61.59
CA TRP A 9 -6.65 -6.45 -60.66
C TRP A 9 -5.20 -6.54 -60.13
N ILE A 10 -4.21 -6.23 -61.00
CA ILE A 10 -2.79 -6.20 -60.59
C ILE A 10 -2.55 -5.06 -59.58
N GLY A 11 -3.15 -3.88 -59.83
CA GLY A 11 -3.08 -2.76 -58.85
C GLY A 11 -3.73 -3.08 -57.51
N ALA A 12 -4.90 -3.77 -57.53
CA ALA A 12 -5.56 -4.22 -56.31
C ALA A 12 -4.72 -5.27 -55.55
N LEU A 13 -4.09 -6.19 -56.28
CA LEU A 13 -3.25 -7.24 -55.68
C LEU A 13 -1.97 -6.66 -55.05
N VAL A 14 -1.32 -5.71 -55.73
CA VAL A 14 -0.16 -4.97 -55.17
C VAL A 14 -0.56 -4.18 -53.93
N PHE A 15 -1.68 -3.49 -53.96
CA PHE A 15 -2.17 -2.75 -52.80
C PHE A 15 -2.49 -3.67 -51.61
N LEU A 16 -3.10 -4.83 -51.86
CA LEU A 16 -3.35 -5.84 -50.82
C LEU A 16 -2.05 -6.39 -50.23
N THR A 17 -1.07 -6.69 -51.09
CA THR A 17 0.26 -7.18 -50.68
C THR A 17 0.99 -6.13 -49.81
N VAL A 18 0.95 -4.86 -50.20
CA VAL A 18 1.54 -3.75 -49.42
C VAL A 18 0.83 -3.62 -48.06
N LEU A 19 -0.51 -3.72 -48.02
CA LEU A 19 -1.27 -3.71 -46.78
C LEU A 19 -0.90 -4.88 -45.85
N ILE A 20 -0.72 -6.09 -46.41
CA ILE A 20 -0.28 -7.27 -45.63
C ILE A 20 1.15 -7.07 -45.12
N LEU A 21 2.06 -6.58 -45.95
CA LEU A 21 3.45 -6.32 -45.55
C LEU A 21 3.54 -5.22 -44.47
N LEU A 22 2.75 -4.15 -44.59
CA LEU A 22 2.64 -3.11 -43.56
C LEU A 22 2.07 -3.66 -42.25
N ASN A 23 1.08 -4.54 -42.31
CA ASN A 23 0.50 -5.17 -41.14
C ASN A 23 1.50 -6.12 -40.45
N VAL A 24 2.25 -6.91 -41.24
CA VAL A 24 3.31 -7.77 -40.72
C VAL A 24 4.46 -6.93 -40.13
N ALA A 25 4.90 -5.88 -40.82
CA ALA A 25 5.92 -4.97 -40.29
C ALA A 25 5.46 -4.27 -38.98
N ALA A 26 4.20 -3.89 -38.90
CA ALA A 26 3.63 -3.29 -37.67
C ALA A 26 3.59 -4.27 -36.47
N GLN A 27 3.55 -5.58 -36.72
CA GLN A 27 3.64 -6.59 -35.64
C GLN A 27 5.04 -6.69 -35.04
N PHE A 28 6.11 -6.37 -35.84
CA PHE A 28 7.50 -6.38 -35.34
C PHE A 28 7.87 -5.10 -34.59
N GLN A 29 7.15 -4.00 -34.80
CA GLN A 29 7.44 -2.71 -34.18
C GLN A 29 6.22 -2.21 -33.40
N TYR A 30 6.02 -2.81 -32.20
CA TYR A 30 4.94 -2.42 -31.31
C TYR A 30 5.24 -1.04 -30.72
N THR A 31 4.59 0.00 -31.26
CA THR A 31 4.64 1.36 -30.70
C THR A 31 3.22 1.78 -30.34
N ARG A 32 2.96 1.94 -29.05
CA ARG A 32 1.67 2.38 -28.54
C ARG A 32 1.67 3.89 -28.37
N PHE A 33 0.78 4.58 -29.09
CA PHE A 33 0.54 6.01 -28.88
C PHE A 33 -0.57 6.20 -27.86
N ASP A 34 -0.22 6.80 -26.73
CA ASP A 34 -1.16 7.09 -25.65
C ASP A 34 -1.76 8.49 -25.85
N PHE A 35 -3.00 8.53 -26.31
CA PHE A 35 -3.78 9.76 -26.50
C PHE A 35 -4.60 10.13 -25.27
N THR A 36 -4.46 9.40 -24.15
CA THR A 36 -5.16 9.73 -22.92
C THR A 36 -4.50 10.94 -22.25
N LYS A 37 -5.32 11.86 -21.70
CA LYS A 37 -4.83 13.04 -20.98
C LYS A 37 -3.93 12.65 -19.80
N GLU A 38 -4.28 11.57 -19.13
CA GLU A 38 -3.58 11.04 -17.95
C GLU A 38 -2.43 10.09 -18.29
N LYS A 39 -2.10 9.89 -19.56
CA LYS A 39 -1.07 8.93 -20.06
C LYS A 39 -1.18 7.55 -19.39
N ARG A 40 -2.39 6.99 -19.42
CA ARG A 40 -2.75 5.72 -18.74
C ARG A 40 -1.91 4.54 -19.19
N PHE A 41 -1.61 4.50 -20.48
CA PHE A 41 -0.93 3.40 -21.14
C PHE A 41 0.57 3.71 -21.40
N THR A 42 1.10 4.76 -20.79
CA THR A 42 2.52 5.09 -20.88
C THR A 42 3.21 4.68 -19.59
N LEU A 43 4.23 3.84 -19.68
CA LEU A 43 5.04 3.46 -18.53
C LEU A 43 5.77 4.67 -17.95
N ASN A 44 5.80 4.75 -16.63
CA ASN A 44 6.53 5.78 -15.93
C ASN A 44 8.05 5.68 -16.20
N SER A 45 8.75 6.80 -16.16
CA SER A 45 10.21 6.82 -16.32
C SER A 45 10.95 5.97 -15.26
N LYS A 46 10.43 5.91 -14.05
CA LYS A 46 10.97 5.08 -12.96
C LYS A 46 10.84 3.59 -13.29
N THR A 47 9.69 3.16 -13.82
CA THR A 47 9.48 1.78 -14.29
C THR A 47 10.48 1.42 -15.39
N LYS A 48 10.64 2.29 -16.39
CA LYS A 48 11.61 2.09 -17.46
C LYS A 48 13.05 1.99 -16.94
N ALA A 49 13.40 2.81 -15.94
CA ALA A 49 14.72 2.78 -15.32
C ALA A 49 14.97 1.46 -14.56
N VAL A 50 13.96 0.89 -13.88
CA VAL A 50 14.07 -0.43 -13.24
C VAL A 50 14.24 -1.53 -14.28
N LEU A 51 13.43 -1.53 -15.34
CA LEU A 51 13.53 -2.53 -16.42
C LEU A 51 14.87 -2.46 -17.15
N ALA A 52 15.43 -1.27 -17.34
CA ALA A 52 16.74 -1.10 -17.98
C ALA A 52 17.93 -1.58 -17.12
N LYS A 53 17.76 -1.61 -15.79
CA LYS A 53 18.79 -2.09 -14.85
C LYS A 53 18.74 -3.59 -14.59
N ALA A 54 17.70 -4.28 -15.03
CA ALA A 54 17.58 -5.71 -14.85
C ALA A 54 18.60 -6.42 -15.77
N GLU A 55 19.44 -7.30 -15.22
CA GLU A 55 20.50 -8.01 -15.94
C GLU A 55 20.12 -9.44 -16.29
N HIS A 56 19.16 -10.02 -15.57
CA HIS A 56 18.76 -11.43 -15.70
C HIS A 56 17.31 -11.57 -16.17
N GLU A 57 17.00 -12.71 -16.82
CA GLU A 57 15.64 -13.05 -17.24
C GLU A 57 14.68 -12.96 -16.04
N VAL A 58 13.52 -12.31 -16.26
CA VAL A 58 12.46 -12.21 -15.27
C VAL A 58 11.26 -13.01 -15.76
N THR A 59 10.85 -14.00 -14.97
CA THR A 59 9.64 -14.79 -15.22
C THR A 59 8.53 -14.28 -14.31
N ILE A 60 7.36 -13.97 -14.90
CA ILE A 60 6.16 -13.52 -14.18
C ILE A 60 5.06 -14.55 -14.41
N THR A 61 4.70 -15.27 -13.35
CA THR A 61 3.58 -16.22 -13.36
C THR A 61 2.37 -15.58 -12.72
N VAL A 62 1.30 -15.39 -13.48
CA VAL A 62 0.05 -14.76 -13.02
C VAL A 62 -1.00 -15.85 -12.83
N PHE A 63 -1.54 -15.99 -11.62
CA PHE A 63 -2.53 -17.02 -11.27
C PHE A 63 -3.97 -16.60 -11.56
N LEU A 64 -4.16 -15.54 -12.30
CA LEU A 64 -5.47 -14.98 -12.65
C LEU A 64 -5.89 -15.48 -14.05
N GLU A 65 -6.27 -16.75 -14.13
CA GLU A 65 -6.68 -17.44 -15.37
C GLU A 65 -7.97 -18.23 -15.16
N GLY A 66 -8.57 -18.73 -16.23
CA GLY A 66 -9.76 -19.56 -16.23
C GLY A 66 -11.08 -18.78 -16.35
N ASN A 67 -12.18 -19.39 -15.84
CA ASN A 67 -13.50 -18.77 -15.92
C ASN A 67 -13.68 -17.70 -14.84
N LEU A 68 -13.20 -16.49 -15.05
CA LEU A 68 -13.25 -15.37 -14.09
C LEU A 68 -14.55 -14.56 -14.19
N PRO A 69 -15.04 -13.97 -13.08
CA PRO A 69 -16.08 -12.94 -13.10
C PRO A 69 -15.65 -11.73 -13.94
N ALA A 70 -16.62 -10.96 -14.46
CA ALA A 70 -16.33 -9.83 -15.36
C ALA A 70 -15.33 -8.80 -14.80
N ALA A 71 -15.43 -8.49 -13.50
CA ALA A 71 -14.50 -7.59 -12.82
C ALA A 71 -13.06 -8.14 -12.79
N PHE A 72 -12.88 -9.43 -12.49
CA PHE A 72 -11.57 -10.09 -12.50
C PHE A 72 -11.01 -10.29 -13.91
N LYS A 73 -11.86 -10.47 -14.92
CA LYS A 73 -11.42 -10.44 -16.34
C LYS A 73 -10.85 -9.09 -16.73
N ARG A 74 -11.38 -7.99 -16.19
CA ARG A 74 -10.81 -6.66 -16.43
C ARG A 74 -9.43 -6.54 -15.75
N LEU A 75 -9.27 -7.02 -14.53
CA LEU A 75 -7.97 -7.05 -13.84
C LEU A 75 -6.96 -7.90 -14.61
N GLN A 76 -7.35 -9.10 -15.08
CA GLN A 76 -6.52 -9.97 -15.90
C GLN A 76 -6.04 -9.26 -17.19
N ARG A 77 -6.97 -8.63 -17.93
CA ARG A 77 -6.63 -7.90 -19.16
C ARG A 77 -5.69 -6.74 -18.90
N ALA A 78 -5.98 -5.93 -17.86
CA ALA A 78 -5.12 -4.81 -17.48
C ALA A 78 -3.71 -5.28 -17.08
N THR A 79 -3.61 -6.42 -16.40
CA THR A 79 -2.33 -7.06 -16.07
C THR A 79 -1.60 -7.51 -17.32
N ALA A 80 -2.28 -8.18 -18.25
CA ALA A 80 -1.69 -8.64 -19.50
C ALA A 80 -1.19 -7.47 -20.37
N ASP A 81 -1.99 -6.40 -20.48
CA ASP A 81 -1.62 -5.18 -21.22
C ASP A 81 -0.37 -4.54 -20.63
N LEU A 82 -0.32 -4.35 -19.31
CA LEU A 82 0.84 -3.78 -18.62
C LEU A 82 2.09 -4.63 -18.81
N LEU A 83 2.00 -5.95 -18.67
CA LEU A 83 3.15 -6.85 -18.82
C LEU A 83 3.62 -6.92 -20.26
N ASN A 84 2.76 -6.74 -21.26
CA ASN A 84 3.15 -6.57 -22.65
C ASN A 84 3.90 -5.24 -22.88
N ASP A 85 3.45 -4.15 -22.23
CA ASP A 85 4.17 -2.87 -22.26
C ASP A 85 5.56 -3.00 -21.59
N TYR A 86 5.70 -3.82 -20.53
CA TYR A 86 6.99 -4.13 -19.91
C TYR A 86 7.92 -4.90 -20.87
N LYS A 87 7.42 -5.93 -21.56
CA LYS A 87 8.18 -6.67 -22.59
C LYS A 87 8.68 -5.73 -23.68
N ALA A 88 7.83 -4.80 -24.15
CA ALA A 88 8.19 -3.84 -25.18
C ALA A 88 9.21 -2.80 -24.71
N ALA A 89 9.17 -2.42 -23.42
CA ALA A 89 10.07 -1.43 -22.84
C ALA A 89 11.42 -2.02 -22.38
N SER A 90 11.50 -3.32 -22.17
CA SER A 90 12.73 -4.00 -21.76
C SER A 90 13.66 -4.21 -22.96
N SER A 91 14.63 -3.32 -23.13
CA SER A 91 15.58 -3.36 -24.26
C SER A 91 16.75 -4.33 -24.08
N GLY A 92 16.92 -4.97 -22.95
CA GLY A 92 18.07 -5.84 -22.63
C GLY A 92 17.72 -7.13 -21.90
N VAL A 93 16.55 -7.23 -21.29
CA VAL A 93 16.16 -8.35 -20.44
C VAL A 93 14.92 -9.04 -20.99
N LYS A 94 14.96 -10.36 -21.04
CA LYS A 94 13.82 -11.16 -21.47
C LYS A 94 12.81 -11.27 -20.33
N ILE A 95 11.62 -10.68 -20.52
CA ILE A 95 10.49 -10.85 -19.62
C ILE A 95 9.58 -11.95 -20.16
N LYS A 96 9.49 -13.06 -19.41
CA LYS A 96 8.59 -14.16 -19.70
C LYS A 96 7.34 -14.02 -18.85
N VAL A 97 6.16 -14.07 -19.47
CA VAL A 97 4.87 -13.97 -18.77
C VAL A 97 4.06 -15.20 -19.04
N VAL A 98 3.58 -15.84 -17.99
CA VAL A 98 2.73 -17.03 -18.02
C VAL A 98 1.48 -16.74 -17.22
N PHE A 99 0.31 -16.99 -17.81
CA PHE A 99 -0.96 -17.02 -17.10
C PHE A 99 -1.34 -18.47 -16.83
N THR A 100 -1.82 -18.78 -15.63
CA THR A 100 -2.19 -20.15 -15.26
C THR A 100 -3.29 -20.13 -14.20
N ASP A 101 -4.16 -21.14 -14.25
CA ASP A 101 -5.08 -21.47 -13.17
C ASP A 101 -4.46 -22.65 -12.42
N PRO A 102 -4.03 -22.50 -11.16
CA PRO A 102 -3.28 -23.51 -10.44
C PRO A 102 -4.11 -24.76 -10.09
N LEU A 103 -5.43 -24.66 -10.14
CA LEU A 103 -6.34 -25.78 -9.81
C LEU A 103 -6.96 -26.43 -11.05
N ASN A 104 -6.65 -25.94 -12.24
CA ASN A 104 -7.27 -26.43 -13.47
C ASN A 104 -6.88 -27.88 -13.77
N GLY A 105 -7.89 -28.72 -13.92
CA GLY A 105 -7.71 -30.14 -14.29
C GLY A 105 -7.29 -31.07 -13.15
N LEU A 106 -7.21 -30.59 -11.91
CA LEU A 106 -6.81 -31.40 -10.74
C LEU A 106 -8.02 -32.01 -10.04
N ALA A 107 -7.85 -33.24 -9.54
CA ALA A 107 -8.81 -33.87 -8.63
C ALA A 107 -8.74 -33.26 -7.22
N GLN A 108 -9.82 -33.40 -6.41
CA GLN A 108 -9.89 -32.72 -5.10
C GLN A 108 -8.68 -32.98 -4.16
N PRO A 109 -8.15 -34.21 -4.00
CA PRO A 109 -6.99 -34.43 -3.13
C PRO A 109 -5.70 -33.73 -3.65
N GLU A 110 -5.58 -33.60 -4.96
CA GLU A 110 -4.45 -32.89 -5.59
C GLU A 110 -4.59 -31.38 -5.41
N GLN A 111 -5.83 -30.85 -5.49
CA GLN A 111 -6.12 -29.44 -5.23
C GLN A 111 -5.70 -29.04 -3.82
N ASP A 112 -5.99 -29.87 -2.80
CA ASP A 112 -5.63 -29.59 -1.41
C ASP A 112 -4.10 -29.51 -1.23
N THR A 113 -3.36 -30.40 -1.89
CA THR A 113 -1.89 -30.41 -1.89
C THR A 113 -1.33 -29.14 -2.54
N VAL A 114 -1.88 -28.76 -3.71
CA VAL A 114 -1.47 -27.54 -4.42
C VAL A 114 -1.81 -26.29 -3.63
N LEU A 115 -2.99 -26.24 -2.99
CA LEU A 115 -3.39 -25.14 -2.12
C LEU A 115 -2.42 -24.96 -0.96
N HIS A 116 -2.04 -26.07 -0.29
CA HIS A 116 -1.07 -26.01 0.80
C HIS A 116 0.27 -25.43 0.33
N HIS A 117 0.78 -25.91 -0.79
CA HIS A 117 2.03 -25.40 -1.37
C HIS A 117 1.92 -23.93 -1.77
N LEU A 118 0.79 -23.49 -2.35
CA LEU A 118 0.55 -22.09 -2.69
C LEU A 118 0.57 -21.18 -1.44
N TYR A 119 -0.03 -21.65 -0.33
CA TYR A 119 0.03 -20.93 0.95
C TYR A 119 1.45 -20.80 1.48
N GLU A 120 2.27 -21.85 1.36
CA GLU A 120 3.67 -21.82 1.80
C GLU A 120 4.49 -20.75 1.06
N ILE A 121 4.22 -20.54 -0.23
CA ILE A 121 4.89 -19.52 -1.06
C ILE A 121 4.18 -18.16 -1.06
N GLY A 122 3.21 -17.95 -0.15
CA GLY A 122 2.52 -16.66 0.02
C GLY A 122 1.41 -16.37 -1.00
N ILE A 123 0.89 -17.39 -1.70
CA ILE A 123 -0.23 -17.25 -2.64
C ILE A 123 -1.54 -17.60 -1.92
N GLU A 124 -2.34 -16.58 -1.64
CA GLU A 124 -3.62 -16.72 -0.94
C GLU A 124 -4.81 -16.74 -1.91
N PRO A 125 -5.73 -17.71 -1.80
CA PRO A 125 -6.97 -17.71 -2.57
C PRO A 125 -7.93 -16.62 -2.07
N THR A 126 -8.77 -16.16 -2.98
CA THR A 126 -9.90 -15.26 -2.69
C THR A 126 -11.20 -15.99 -3.02
N ASN A 127 -12.06 -16.18 -2.02
CA ASN A 127 -13.36 -16.80 -2.19
C ASN A 127 -14.42 -15.74 -2.51
N LEU A 128 -15.06 -15.88 -3.66
CA LEU A 128 -16.08 -14.98 -4.16
C LEU A 128 -17.46 -15.61 -4.08
N ASN A 129 -18.41 -14.94 -3.46
CA ASN A 129 -19.82 -15.31 -3.50
C ASN A 129 -20.48 -14.66 -4.72
N ILE A 130 -20.72 -15.43 -5.76
CA ILE A 130 -21.33 -14.96 -7.01
C ILE A 130 -22.81 -15.30 -6.99
N LYS A 131 -23.66 -14.28 -7.14
CA LYS A 131 -25.11 -14.47 -7.29
C LYS A 131 -25.42 -14.84 -8.73
N ASN A 132 -25.91 -16.04 -8.96
CA ASN A 132 -26.42 -16.54 -10.24
C ASN A 132 -27.94 -16.68 -10.18
N GLU A 133 -28.59 -16.96 -11.31
CA GLU A 133 -30.04 -17.23 -11.37
C GLU A 133 -30.47 -18.42 -10.50
N ALA A 134 -29.55 -19.36 -10.25
CA ALA A 134 -29.77 -20.56 -9.42
C ALA A 134 -29.43 -20.36 -7.93
N GLY A 135 -28.97 -19.16 -7.49
CA GLY A 135 -28.56 -18.89 -6.12
C GLY A 135 -27.14 -18.33 -5.97
N PHE A 136 -26.51 -18.54 -4.82
CA PHE A 136 -25.13 -18.15 -4.57
C PHE A 136 -24.18 -19.32 -4.88
N THR A 137 -23.18 -19.06 -5.72
CA THR A 137 -22.10 -20.00 -5.99
C THR A 137 -20.80 -19.43 -5.44
N GLN A 138 -20.10 -20.19 -4.61
CA GLN A 138 -18.77 -19.85 -4.13
C GLN A 138 -17.74 -20.18 -5.21
N LYS A 139 -16.88 -19.23 -5.52
CA LYS A 139 -15.80 -19.41 -6.50
C LYS A 139 -14.47 -18.94 -5.92
N THR A 140 -13.49 -19.83 -5.96
CA THR A 140 -12.11 -19.52 -5.57
C THR A 140 -11.36 -18.95 -6.77
N VAL A 141 -10.68 -17.83 -6.57
CA VAL A 141 -9.81 -17.17 -7.56
C VAL A 141 -8.48 -16.82 -6.90
N PHE A 142 -7.41 -16.72 -7.68
CA PHE A 142 -6.06 -16.39 -7.20
C PHE A 142 -5.61 -15.07 -7.84
N PRO A 143 -6.02 -13.90 -7.30
CA PRO A 143 -5.62 -12.60 -7.83
C PRO A 143 -4.18 -12.25 -7.40
N MET A 144 -3.25 -13.13 -7.72
CA MET A 144 -1.85 -13.08 -7.32
C MET A 144 -0.94 -13.38 -8.51
N ALA A 145 0.32 -13.00 -8.39
CA ALA A 145 1.37 -13.39 -9.30
C ALA A 145 2.66 -13.70 -8.54
N ILE A 146 3.59 -14.42 -9.17
CA ILE A 146 4.98 -14.58 -8.71
C ILE A 146 5.88 -13.91 -9.73
N VAL A 147 6.79 -13.07 -9.25
CA VAL A 147 7.88 -12.51 -10.03
C VAL A 147 9.17 -13.20 -9.60
N GLN A 148 9.85 -13.84 -10.55
CA GLN A 148 11.05 -14.63 -10.31
C GLN A 148 12.20 -14.18 -11.21
N SER A 149 13.42 -14.13 -10.64
CA SER A 149 14.67 -13.94 -11.40
C SER A 149 15.77 -14.77 -10.71
N GLY A 150 16.32 -15.76 -11.44
CA GLY A 150 17.20 -16.77 -10.85
C GLY A 150 16.50 -17.54 -9.72
N ASP A 151 17.15 -17.65 -8.56
CA ASP A 151 16.60 -18.35 -7.39
C ASP A 151 15.66 -17.49 -6.52
N ARG A 152 15.50 -16.20 -6.86
CA ARG A 152 14.66 -15.30 -6.10
C ARG A 152 13.26 -15.23 -6.65
N GLN A 153 12.28 -15.35 -5.77
CA GLN A 153 10.87 -15.19 -6.11
C GLN A 153 10.16 -14.31 -5.08
N ILE A 154 9.23 -13.49 -5.57
CA ILE A 154 8.43 -12.59 -4.74
C ILE A 154 6.97 -12.74 -5.13
N PRO A 155 6.06 -13.06 -4.18
CA PRO A 155 4.64 -13.05 -4.43
C PRO A 155 4.14 -11.61 -4.59
N VAL A 156 3.23 -11.40 -5.53
CA VAL A 156 2.64 -10.09 -5.85
C VAL A 156 1.13 -10.18 -5.73
N LYS A 157 0.56 -9.41 -4.81
CA LYS A 157 -0.88 -9.31 -4.64
C LYS A 157 -1.46 -8.33 -5.66
N LEU A 158 -2.27 -8.83 -6.59
CA LEU A 158 -2.89 -8.03 -7.65
C LEU A 158 -4.16 -7.34 -7.18
N LEU A 159 -4.92 -7.98 -6.29
CA LEU A 159 -6.14 -7.44 -5.71
C LEU A 159 -5.78 -6.66 -4.43
N GLN A 160 -6.12 -5.38 -4.43
CA GLN A 160 -6.02 -4.53 -3.24
C GLN A 160 -7.35 -4.59 -2.49
N ASN A 161 -7.29 -4.86 -1.19
CA ASN A 161 -8.36 -4.81 -0.21
C ASN A 161 -9.75 -5.31 -0.68
N LEU A 162 -10.18 -6.42 -0.12
CA LEU A 162 -11.56 -6.86 -0.14
C LEU A 162 -12.21 -6.46 1.19
N ASP A 163 -12.72 -5.23 1.27
CA ASP A 163 -13.62 -4.89 2.36
C ASP A 163 -14.85 -5.79 2.30
N ALA A 164 -15.21 -6.40 3.42
CA ALA A 164 -16.38 -7.27 3.54
C ALA A 164 -17.72 -6.57 3.19
N GLY A 165 -17.71 -5.26 2.99
CA GLY A 165 -18.85 -4.43 2.57
C GLY A 165 -18.57 -3.52 1.38
N GLY A 166 -17.35 -3.54 0.81
CA GLY A 166 -16.93 -2.67 -0.27
C GLY A 166 -17.48 -3.08 -1.64
N ASN A 167 -17.60 -2.11 -2.56
CA ASN A 167 -17.97 -2.38 -3.93
C ASN A 167 -16.79 -3.04 -4.66
N TYR A 168 -16.93 -4.29 -5.09
CA TYR A 168 -15.91 -5.03 -5.86
C TYR A 168 -15.37 -4.25 -7.06
N GLU A 169 -16.20 -3.41 -7.69
CA GLU A 169 -15.82 -2.60 -8.82
C GLU A 169 -14.76 -1.55 -8.47
N ASP A 170 -14.89 -0.90 -7.33
CA ASP A 170 -13.94 0.12 -6.86
C ASP A 170 -12.62 -0.53 -6.45
N ASN A 171 -12.68 -1.68 -5.78
CA ASN A 171 -11.49 -2.45 -5.41
C ASN A 171 -10.71 -2.93 -6.63
N ILE A 172 -11.38 -3.41 -7.68
CA ILE A 172 -10.73 -3.78 -8.95
C ILE A 172 -10.13 -2.55 -9.64
N ASN A 173 -10.82 -1.41 -9.66
CA ASN A 173 -10.29 -0.19 -10.27
C ASN A 173 -9.04 0.32 -9.53
N ASN A 174 -9.04 0.30 -8.20
CA ASN A 174 -7.88 0.64 -7.37
C ASN A 174 -6.73 -0.35 -7.61
N SER A 175 -7.03 -1.64 -7.74
CA SER A 175 -6.06 -2.68 -8.04
C SER A 175 -5.39 -2.45 -9.40
N ILE A 176 -6.16 -2.15 -10.44
CA ILE A 176 -5.65 -1.84 -11.79
C ILE A 176 -4.71 -0.62 -11.76
N GLN A 177 -5.04 0.41 -10.99
CA GLN A 177 -4.19 1.60 -10.85
C GLN A 177 -2.85 1.29 -10.18
N ASN A 178 -2.81 0.29 -9.30
CA ASN A 178 -1.63 -0.07 -8.53
C ASN A 178 -0.72 -1.10 -9.23
N LEU A 179 -1.16 -1.72 -10.33
CA LEU A 179 -0.41 -2.79 -11.02
C LEU A 179 1.02 -2.37 -11.39
N GLU A 180 1.19 -1.16 -11.94
CA GLU A 180 2.52 -0.67 -12.34
C GLU A 180 3.47 -0.61 -11.15
N TYR A 181 2.98 -0.17 -9.99
CA TYR A 181 3.79 -0.13 -8.77
C TYR A 181 4.17 -1.53 -8.27
N VAL A 182 3.19 -2.44 -8.11
CA VAL A 182 3.46 -3.74 -7.50
C VAL A 182 4.40 -4.59 -8.35
N PHE A 183 4.23 -4.60 -9.68
CA PHE A 183 5.14 -5.33 -10.55
C PHE A 183 6.53 -4.67 -10.65
N THR A 184 6.62 -3.34 -10.76
CA THR A 184 7.91 -2.64 -10.80
C THR A 184 8.68 -2.84 -9.50
N SER A 185 8.02 -2.75 -8.34
CA SER A 185 8.63 -3.01 -7.04
C SER A 185 9.13 -4.46 -6.93
N ALA A 186 8.32 -5.44 -7.35
CA ALA A 186 8.71 -6.84 -7.32
C ALA A 186 9.89 -7.14 -8.27
N ILE A 187 9.86 -6.64 -9.51
CA ILE A 187 10.98 -6.80 -10.47
C ILE A 187 12.25 -6.20 -9.88
N ARG A 188 12.20 -4.99 -9.32
CA ARG A 188 13.36 -4.40 -8.68
C ARG A 188 13.92 -5.29 -7.57
N LYS A 189 13.07 -5.78 -6.66
CA LYS A 189 13.47 -6.63 -5.53
C LYS A 189 14.14 -7.92 -5.98
N VAL A 190 13.67 -8.57 -7.03
CA VAL A 190 14.28 -9.81 -7.54
C VAL A 190 15.57 -9.57 -8.34
N THR A 191 15.73 -8.38 -8.93
CA THR A 191 16.88 -8.09 -9.82
C THR A 191 18.04 -7.38 -9.14
N THR A 192 17.81 -6.58 -8.07
CA THR A 192 18.89 -5.81 -7.41
C THR A 192 19.80 -6.65 -6.52
N GLY A 193 19.42 -7.87 -6.18
CA GLY A 193 20.25 -8.73 -5.33
C GLY A 193 20.39 -8.28 -3.88
N GLU A 194 19.93 -7.08 -3.53
CA GLU A 194 20.00 -6.53 -2.18
C GLU A 194 18.82 -7.00 -1.34
N ASN A 195 19.10 -7.58 -0.16
CA ASN A 195 18.11 -7.79 0.89
C ASN A 195 18.38 -6.78 2.01
N PRO A 196 17.75 -5.61 2.00
CA PRO A 196 17.92 -4.65 3.07
C PRO A 196 17.53 -5.27 4.41
N ARG A 197 18.36 -5.02 5.45
CA ARG A 197 18.11 -5.54 6.79
C ARG A 197 17.22 -4.59 7.57
N ILE A 198 16.19 -5.17 8.18
CA ILE A 198 15.23 -4.48 9.05
C ILE A 198 15.36 -5.04 10.46
N GLY A 199 15.60 -4.16 11.43
CA GLY A 199 15.65 -4.52 12.84
C GLY A 199 14.41 -4.03 13.59
N PHE A 200 13.73 -4.91 14.30
CA PHE A 200 12.76 -4.56 15.34
C PHE A 200 13.47 -4.50 16.68
N THR A 201 13.41 -3.36 17.36
CA THR A 201 14.15 -3.18 18.63
C THR A 201 13.62 -4.07 19.75
N GLU A 202 14.51 -4.40 20.66
CA GLU A 202 14.23 -5.01 21.95
C GLU A 202 15.20 -4.47 23.01
N GLY A 203 14.92 -4.74 24.29
CA GLY A 203 15.72 -4.27 25.43
C GLY A 203 15.11 -3.11 26.19
N ASN A 204 14.23 -2.30 25.58
CA ASN A 204 13.52 -1.21 26.22
C ASN A 204 12.06 -1.54 26.55
N GLY A 205 11.71 -2.83 26.71
CA GLY A 205 10.38 -3.28 27.06
C GLY A 205 9.41 -3.34 25.86
N GLU A 206 9.93 -3.43 24.67
CA GLU A 206 9.15 -3.63 23.44
C GLU A 206 8.41 -4.98 23.48
N PRO A 207 7.32 -5.13 22.68
CA PRO A 207 6.50 -6.33 22.68
C PRO A 207 7.28 -7.59 22.30
N ALA A 208 6.86 -8.73 22.89
CA ALA A 208 7.39 -10.05 22.57
C ALA A 208 7.03 -10.49 21.14
N ASP A 209 7.79 -11.47 20.63
CA ASP A 209 7.67 -11.97 19.25
C ASP A 209 6.26 -12.33 18.79
N PRO A 210 5.39 -12.97 19.60
CA PRO A 210 4.03 -13.27 19.14
C PRO A 210 3.22 -12.04 18.68
N TYR A 211 3.45 -10.88 19.29
CA TYR A 211 2.75 -9.64 18.93
C TYR A 211 3.32 -8.96 17.68
N LEU A 212 4.53 -9.32 17.27
CA LEU A 212 5.19 -8.82 16.06
C LEU A 212 5.29 -9.88 14.95
N GLY A 213 4.84 -11.10 15.22
CA GLY A 213 5.05 -12.28 14.36
C GLY A 213 4.54 -12.10 12.94
N ASP A 214 3.32 -11.60 12.75
CA ASP A 214 2.77 -11.39 11.42
C ASP A 214 3.43 -10.19 10.72
N ALA A 215 3.76 -9.12 11.46
CA ALA A 215 4.49 -7.97 10.92
C ALA A 215 5.87 -8.37 10.39
N MET A 216 6.64 -9.12 11.17
CA MET A 216 7.97 -9.62 10.79
C MET A 216 7.87 -10.61 9.61
N LYS A 217 6.92 -11.55 9.66
CA LYS A 217 6.66 -12.50 8.57
C LYS A 217 6.31 -11.79 7.27
N ALA A 218 5.44 -10.80 7.30
CA ALA A 218 5.03 -10.05 6.11
C ALA A 218 6.19 -9.27 5.46
N LEU A 219 7.17 -8.83 6.26
CA LEU A 219 8.36 -8.17 5.75
C LEU A 219 9.42 -9.17 5.26
N SER A 220 9.49 -10.37 5.83
CA SER A 220 10.52 -11.37 5.49
C SER A 220 10.45 -11.88 4.05
N ASP A 221 9.30 -11.72 3.38
CA ASP A 221 9.17 -12.02 1.95
C ASP A 221 10.08 -11.15 1.06
N SER A 222 10.50 -9.99 1.57
CA SER A 222 11.25 -9.00 0.77
C SER A 222 12.51 -8.45 1.45
N TYR A 223 12.70 -8.72 2.72
CA TYR A 223 13.74 -8.15 3.58
C TYR A 223 14.33 -9.21 4.50
N GLU A 224 15.57 -8.98 4.95
CA GLU A 224 16.13 -9.75 6.05
C GLU A 224 15.68 -9.09 7.37
N VAL A 225 14.78 -9.75 8.11
CA VAL A 225 14.11 -9.19 9.29
C VAL A 225 14.58 -9.90 10.55
N GLY A 226 14.87 -9.16 11.61
CA GLY A 226 15.26 -9.72 12.90
C GLY A 226 15.02 -8.80 14.09
N ARG A 227 15.24 -9.34 15.29
CA ARG A 227 15.23 -8.58 16.54
C ARG A 227 16.61 -7.96 16.78
N VAL A 228 16.62 -6.79 17.40
CA VAL A 228 17.83 -6.03 17.65
C VAL A 228 17.80 -5.46 19.07
N ASP A 229 18.62 -6.00 19.96
CA ASP A 229 18.84 -5.39 21.27
C ASP A 229 19.82 -4.21 21.14
N LEU A 230 19.28 -2.99 21.29
CA LEU A 230 20.08 -1.77 21.20
C LEU A 230 21.09 -1.62 22.33
N ASN A 231 20.91 -2.29 23.46
CA ASN A 231 21.89 -2.29 24.54
C ASN A 231 23.14 -3.07 24.15
N LEU A 232 22.96 -4.19 23.42
CA LEU A 232 24.01 -5.16 23.10
C LEU A 232 24.63 -4.98 21.71
N ILE A 233 23.89 -4.40 20.75
CA ILE A 233 24.34 -4.29 19.36
C ILE A 233 25.65 -3.52 19.24
N SER A 234 26.60 -4.09 18.46
CA SER A 234 27.84 -3.43 18.09
C SER A 234 27.62 -2.39 16.97
N LYS A 235 28.61 -1.50 16.81
CA LYS A 235 28.63 -0.57 15.66
C LYS A 235 28.50 -1.29 14.32
N GLN A 236 29.25 -2.38 14.13
CA GLN A 236 29.19 -3.17 12.89
C GLN A 236 27.79 -3.79 12.65
N GLY A 237 27.09 -4.16 13.72
CA GLY A 237 25.71 -4.62 13.65
C GLY A 237 24.76 -3.52 13.15
N LEU A 238 24.87 -2.30 13.70
CA LEU A 238 24.11 -1.14 13.27
C LEU A 238 24.39 -0.76 11.81
N ASP A 239 25.65 -0.80 11.38
CA ASP A 239 26.05 -0.44 10.01
C ASP A 239 25.44 -1.37 8.94
N LYS A 240 25.04 -2.59 9.32
CA LYS A 240 24.39 -3.56 8.44
C LYS A 240 22.88 -3.32 8.29
N LEU A 241 22.28 -2.58 9.22
CA LEU A 241 20.85 -2.30 9.17
C LEU A 241 20.54 -1.16 8.20
N LYS A 242 19.42 -1.26 7.53
CA LYS A 242 18.86 -0.19 6.70
C LYS A 242 17.72 0.55 7.39
N ILE A 243 16.88 -0.20 8.11
CA ILE A 243 15.68 0.33 8.78
C ILE A 243 15.65 -0.23 10.20
N LEU A 244 15.27 0.63 11.14
CA LEU A 244 15.05 0.31 12.54
C LEU A 244 13.61 0.65 12.93
N PHE A 245 12.87 -0.35 13.39
CA PHE A 245 11.53 -0.19 13.97
C PHE A 245 11.65 -0.14 15.49
N ILE A 246 11.31 0.99 16.09
CA ILE A 246 11.18 1.18 17.53
C ILE A 246 9.69 1.17 17.84
N THR A 247 9.18 0.01 18.27
CA THR A 247 7.75 -0.27 18.36
C THR A 247 7.36 -0.48 19.81
N LYS A 248 6.49 0.40 20.32
CA LYS A 248 5.89 0.34 21.65
C LYS A 248 6.90 0.08 22.78
N PRO A 249 7.98 0.86 22.89
CA PRO A 249 8.87 0.76 24.04
C PRO A 249 8.13 1.14 25.34
N GLN A 250 8.45 0.46 26.44
CA GLN A 250 7.82 0.64 27.76
C GLN A 250 8.79 1.14 28.83
N LYS A 251 10.09 1.12 28.52
CA LYS A 251 11.16 1.53 29.45
C LYS A 251 11.93 2.71 28.90
N GLU A 252 12.47 3.49 29.83
CA GLU A 252 13.30 4.65 29.54
C GLU A 252 14.54 4.26 28.72
N PHE A 253 14.87 5.06 27.70
CA PHE A 253 16.07 4.90 26.90
C PHE A 253 17.27 5.53 27.61
N SER A 254 18.34 4.74 27.77
CA SER A 254 19.60 5.25 28.30
C SER A 254 20.28 6.19 27.28
N GLU A 255 21.18 7.05 27.76
CA GLU A 255 21.93 7.95 26.87
C GLU A 255 22.81 7.18 25.87
N GLU A 256 23.30 5.98 26.25
CA GLU A 256 24.08 5.08 25.38
C GLU A 256 23.23 4.58 24.20
N VAL A 257 22.00 4.14 24.47
CA VAL A 257 21.07 3.69 23.43
C VAL A 257 20.66 4.84 22.52
N LYS A 258 20.35 6.00 23.08
CA LYS A 258 20.07 7.23 22.30
C LYS A 258 21.25 7.61 21.42
N TYR A 259 22.48 7.48 21.90
CA TYR A 259 23.69 7.75 21.14
C TYR A 259 23.87 6.81 19.95
N LYS A 260 23.63 5.50 20.15
CA LYS A 260 23.64 4.50 19.06
C LYS A 260 22.57 4.78 18.00
N ILE A 261 21.35 5.14 18.41
CA ILE A 261 20.27 5.53 17.47
C ILE A 261 20.67 6.80 16.72
N ASN A 262 21.22 7.82 17.42
CA ASN A 262 21.68 9.03 16.77
C ASN A 262 22.79 8.74 15.75
N TYR A 263 23.77 7.90 16.09
CA TYR A 263 24.78 7.44 15.15
C TYR A 263 24.16 6.79 13.90
N PHE A 264 23.20 5.90 14.08
CA PHE A 264 22.51 5.22 12.99
C PHE A 264 21.81 6.23 12.05
N VAL A 265 21.08 7.19 12.60
CA VAL A 265 20.40 8.25 11.83
C VAL A 265 21.42 9.14 11.10
N MET A 266 22.51 9.55 11.78
CA MET A 266 23.53 10.43 11.20
C MET A 266 24.24 9.77 10.00
N ASN A 267 24.33 8.44 9.98
CA ASN A 267 24.92 7.67 8.89
C ASN A 267 23.93 7.30 7.77
N GLY A 268 22.70 7.79 7.83
CA GLY A 268 21.67 7.58 6.80
C GLY A 268 20.75 6.39 7.09
N GLY A 269 20.81 5.83 8.28
CA GLY A 269 19.85 4.86 8.77
C GLY A 269 18.45 5.45 8.87
N ARG A 270 17.43 4.63 8.72
CA ARG A 270 16.02 5.04 8.69
C ARG A 270 15.29 4.49 9.88
N VAL A 271 14.54 5.33 10.58
CA VAL A 271 13.90 4.94 11.84
C VAL A 271 12.39 5.15 11.74
N ILE A 272 11.64 4.16 12.22
CA ILE A 272 10.22 4.26 12.46
C ILE A 272 10.01 4.23 13.97
N TRP A 273 9.38 5.27 14.48
CA TRP A 273 8.98 5.39 15.86
C TRP A 273 7.47 5.17 15.95
N SER A 274 7.02 4.11 16.59
CA SER A 274 5.63 3.90 16.97
C SER A 274 5.56 3.85 18.50
N ILE A 275 5.12 4.97 19.09
CA ILE A 275 5.34 5.26 20.51
C ILE A 275 4.01 5.53 21.21
N ASP A 276 3.77 4.83 22.32
CA ASP A 276 2.73 5.19 23.28
C ASP A 276 3.31 6.19 24.28
N GLN A 277 2.97 7.46 24.11
CA GLN A 277 3.37 8.50 25.07
C GLN A 277 2.51 8.48 26.33
N VAL A 278 1.42 7.72 26.30
CA VAL A 278 0.48 7.55 27.41
C VAL A 278 0.28 6.08 27.72
N SER A 279 0.34 5.74 29.02
CA SER A 279 0.08 4.38 29.51
C SER A 279 -1.42 4.15 29.60
N ALA A 280 -1.95 3.33 28.70
CA ALA A 280 -3.33 2.84 28.72
C ALA A 280 -3.40 1.49 28.00
N ASP A 281 -4.22 0.57 28.50
CA ASP A 281 -4.49 -0.70 27.86
C ASP A 281 -5.91 -1.20 28.13
N LEU A 282 -6.47 -1.97 27.19
CA LEU A 282 -7.85 -2.43 27.26
C LEU A 282 -8.04 -3.52 28.34
N ASP A 283 -7.05 -4.38 28.56
CA ASP A 283 -7.16 -5.49 29.52
C ASP A 283 -7.30 -4.95 30.95
N SER A 284 -6.53 -3.91 31.30
CA SER A 284 -6.66 -3.18 32.57
C SER A 284 -8.02 -2.52 32.72
N LEU A 285 -8.54 -1.93 31.66
CA LEU A 285 -9.89 -1.34 31.64
C LEU A 285 -10.98 -2.38 31.84
N GLN A 286 -10.92 -3.51 31.13
CA GLN A 286 -11.91 -4.59 31.26
C GLN A 286 -11.90 -5.22 32.66
N GLY A 287 -10.74 -5.26 33.32
CA GLY A 287 -10.61 -5.77 34.69
C GLY A 287 -11.22 -4.87 35.75
N LYS A 288 -11.14 -3.54 35.58
CA LYS A 288 -11.52 -2.53 36.63
C LYS A 288 -12.65 -1.59 36.24
N GLY A 289 -13.05 -1.58 34.97
CA GLY A 289 -14.02 -0.61 34.41
C GLY A 289 -13.43 0.77 34.13
N GLU A 290 -12.36 1.14 34.84
CA GLU A 290 -11.68 2.44 34.71
C GLU A 290 -10.17 2.29 34.82
N GLN A 291 -9.43 3.17 34.13
CA GLN A 291 -7.98 3.28 34.20
C GLN A 291 -7.54 4.74 34.16
N LEU A 292 -6.57 5.10 35.00
CA LEU A 292 -5.88 6.38 34.88
C LEU A 292 -4.80 6.28 33.81
N ALA A 293 -5.00 7.00 32.71
CA ALA A 293 -4.01 7.21 31.68
C ALA A 293 -3.00 8.28 32.13
N PHE A 294 -1.73 7.95 32.13
CA PHE A 294 -0.64 8.83 32.57
C PHE A 294 0.54 8.77 31.59
N ASN A 295 1.48 9.72 31.75
CA ASN A 295 2.60 9.86 30.83
C ASN A 295 3.61 8.72 30.99
N ASN A 296 4.00 8.12 29.86
CA ASN A 296 5.15 7.21 29.80
C ASN A 296 6.45 8.02 29.85
N LYS A 297 7.40 7.57 30.67
CA LYS A 297 8.74 8.16 30.76
C LYS A 297 9.71 7.38 29.87
N LEU A 298 9.83 7.78 28.63
CA LEU A 298 10.69 7.10 27.64
C LEU A 298 12.03 7.78 27.44
N ASN A 299 12.22 9.03 27.89
CA ASN A 299 13.43 9.84 27.67
C ASN A 299 13.75 10.05 26.18
N LEU A 300 12.72 10.23 25.34
CA LEU A 300 12.88 10.42 23.88
C LEU A 300 12.52 11.84 23.42
N ASP A 301 11.96 12.68 24.29
CA ASP A 301 11.42 13.98 23.92
C ASP A 301 12.47 14.90 23.30
N ASP A 302 13.66 14.98 23.91
CA ASP A 302 14.77 15.79 23.42
C ASP A 302 15.26 15.33 22.04
N MET A 303 15.33 14.01 21.85
CA MET A 303 15.76 13.40 20.59
C MET A 303 14.77 13.67 19.46
N LEU A 304 13.50 13.37 19.68
CA LEU A 304 12.44 13.61 18.68
C LEU A 304 12.29 15.10 18.38
N PHE A 305 12.40 15.96 19.38
CA PHE A 305 12.34 17.42 19.20
C PHE A 305 13.47 17.92 18.29
N VAL A 306 14.69 17.47 18.48
CA VAL A 306 15.85 17.81 17.64
C VAL A 306 15.64 17.31 16.21
N TYR A 307 15.02 16.16 16.03
CA TYR A 307 14.71 15.63 14.69
C TYR A 307 13.52 16.31 14.02
N GLY A 308 12.68 17.01 14.76
CA GLY A 308 11.62 17.84 14.20
C GLY A 308 10.22 17.32 14.39
N ALA A 309 9.98 16.45 15.38
CA ALA A 309 8.67 15.98 15.79
C ALA A 309 8.53 15.95 17.32
N ARG A 310 7.29 15.93 17.81
CA ARG A 310 6.95 15.69 19.20
C ARG A 310 5.69 14.85 19.29
N VAL A 311 5.75 13.74 20.00
CA VAL A 311 4.57 12.98 20.41
C VAL A 311 4.03 13.61 21.68
N ASN A 312 2.77 14.02 21.68
CA ASN A 312 2.20 14.77 22.79
C ASN A 312 1.71 13.84 23.90
N TYR A 313 1.74 14.34 25.14
CA TYR A 313 1.17 13.68 26.32
C TYR A 313 -0.34 13.85 26.38
N ASN A 314 -1.05 13.23 25.45
CA ASN A 314 -2.48 13.31 25.32
C ASN A 314 -3.09 12.03 24.75
N VAL A 315 -4.40 11.88 24.90
CA VAL A 315 -5.17 10.79 24.29
C VAL A 315 -6.24 11.38 23.39
N VAL A 316 -6.34 10.84 22.20
CA VAL A 316 -7.36 11.22 21.21
C VAL A 316 -8.60 10.36 21.40
N ALA A 317 -9.76 11.01 21.46
CA ALA A 317 -11.06 10.39 21.27
C ALA A 317 -11.61 10.82 19.92
N ASP A 318 -12.02 9.88 19.08
CA ASP A 318 -12.52 10.13 17.72
C ASP A 318 -13.83 9.37 17.50
N LEU A 319 -14.83 10.01 16.89
CA LEU A 319 -16.10 9.34 16.56
C LEU A 319 -15.94 8.33 15.41
N ASN A 320 -14.90 8.49 14.59
CA ASN A 320 -14.49 7.46 13.64
C ASN A 320 -13.59 6.45 14.35
N CYS A 321 -14.18 5.47 15.00
CA CYS A 321 -13.48 4.53 15.87
C CYS A 321 -13.85 3.08 15.59
N ALA A 322 -12.98 2.18 16.05
CA ALA A 322 -13.22 0.74 16.05
C ALA A 322 -14.12 0.35 17.23
N GLU A 323 -14.71 -0.83 17.11
CA GLU A 323 -15.52 -1.44 18.17
C GLU A 323 -14.64 -2.27 19.12
N ILE A 324 -15.06 -2.34 20.38
CA ILE A 324 -14.46 -3.22 21.38
C ILE A 324 -15.51 -4.17 21.98
N PRO A 325 -15.11 -5.36 22.45
CA PRO A 325 -16.02 -6.25 23.19
C PRO A 325 -16.27 -5.68 24.60
N VAL A 326 -17.52 -5.46 24.94
CA VAL A 326 -17.94 -4.99 26.26
C VAL A 326 -18.91 -5.99 26.88
N ALA A 327 -18.67 -6.38 28.12
CA ALA A 327 -19.61 -7.20 28.87
C ALA A 327 -20.75 -6.32 29.35
N MET A 328 -21.97 -6.60 28.90
CA MET A 328 -23.19 -5.98 29.40
C MET A 328 -23.79 -6.85 30.49
N ASP A 329 -24.18 -6.26 31.61
CA ASP A 329 -24.89 -6.97 32.68
C ASP A 329 -26.31 -7.28 32.22
N GLY A 330 -26.51 -8.49 31.69
CA GLY A 330 -27.80 -9.02 31.26
C GLY A 330 -28.48 -9.95 32.30
N GLY A 331 -28.22 -9.78 33.57
CA GLY A 331 -28.82 -10.59 34.64
C GLY A 331 -28.08 -11.92 34.88
N GLN A 332 -28.54 -13.02 34.36
CA GLN A 332 -27.95 -14.35 34.63
C GLN A 332 -26.83 -14.78 33.65
N GLN A 333 -26.63 -14.05 32.54
CA GLN A 333 -25.60 -14.37 31.53
C GLN A 333 -24.89 -13.08 31.11
N ARG A 334 -23.56 -13.06 31.21
CA ARG A 334 -22.73 -11.99 30.63
C ARG A 334 -22.79 -12.11 29.11
N ASP A 335 -23.50 -11.19 28.49
CA ASP A 335 -23.53 -11.07 27.03
C ASP A 335 -22.43 -10.11 26.59
N ILE A 336 -21.57 -10.56 25.63
CA ILE A 336 -20.51 -9.73 25.09
C ILE A 336 -21.07 -9.04 23.85
N GLN A 337 -21.18 -7.73 23.90
CA GLN A 337 -21.61 -6.91 22.78
C GLN A 337 -20.45 -6.08 22.25
N MET A 338 -20.45 -5.89 20.92
CA MET A 338 -19.49 -5.00 20.27
C MET A 338 -20.01 -3.57 20.32
N ALA A 339 -19.19 -2.65 20.79
CA ALA A 339 -19.57 -1.25 20.91
C ALA A 339 -18.46 -0.30 20.44
N PRO A 340 -18.81 0.78 19.72
CA PRO A 340 -17.83 1.78 19.29
C PRO A 340 -17.05 2.37 20.47
N TRP A 341 -15.71 2.41 20.35
CA TRP A 341 -14.86 2.91 21.43
C TRP A 341 -14.03 4.10 20.96
N VAL A 342 -14.41 5.29 21.36
CA VAL A 342 -13.82 6.56 20.90
C VAL A 342 -12.29 6.65 21.08
N TYR A 343 -11.70 5.92 22.00
CA TYR A 343 -10.26 5.87 22.23
C TYR A 343 -9.52 4.84 21.33
N TYR A 344 -10.26 4.21 20.40
CA TYR A 344 -9.69 3.37 19.33
C TYR A 344 -9.93 4.02 17.96
N PRO A 345 -9.32 5.20 17.71
CA PRO A 345 -9.48 5.89 16.44
C PRO A 345 -9.14 5.02 15.24
N VAL A 346 -9.95 5.14 14.20
CA VAL A 346 -9.62 4.62 12.88
C VAL A 346 -9.16 5.81 12.03
N LEU A 347 -7.86 5.89 11.80
CA LEU A 347 -7.25 7.00 11.08
C LEU A 347 -7.57 6.92 9.59
N ILE A 348 -7.84 8.06 9.00
CA ILE A 348 -8.11 8.19 7.58
C ILE A 348 -6.79 8.55 6.89
N PRO A 349 -6.31 7.71 5.95
CA PRO A 349 -5.11 8.02 5.19
C PRO A 349 -5.25 9.30 4.37
N ASP A 350 -4.22 10.14 4.36
CA ASP A 350 -4.20 11.32 3.50
C ASP A 350 -3.97 10.89 2.04
N THR A 351 -4.98 11.07 1.21
CA THR A 351 -4.93 10.67 -0.22
C THR A 351 -3.90 11.44 -1.04
N ALA A 352 -3.38 12.55 -0.53
CA ALA A 352 -2.31 13.31 -1.18
C ALA A 352 -0.94 12.61 -1.05
N SER A 353 -0.75 11.78 -0.01
CA SER A 353 0.49 11.03 0.18
C SER A 353 0.45 9.70 -0.55
N SER A 354 1.42 9.46 -1.44
CA SER A 354 1.57 8.18 -2.15
C SER A 354 1.79 6.98 -1.22
N LEU A 355 2.34 7.23 -0.03
CA LEU A 355 2.65 6.20 0.97
C LEU A 355 1.39 5.54 1.53
N VAL A 356 0.32 6.31 1.72
CA VAL A 356 -0.93 5.84 2.34
C VAL A 356 -2.11 5.84 1.36
N LYS A 357 -1.86 6.09 0.10
CA LYS A 357 -2.90 6.10 -0.92
C LYS A 357 -3.47 4.70 -1.16
N ASN A 358 -4.78 4.61 -1.27
CA ASN A 358 -5.51 3.37 -1.49
C ASN A 358 -5.26 2.31 -0.38
N ILE A 359 -5.05 2.77 0.85
CA ILE A 359 -5.06 1.93 2.05
C ILE A 359 -6.38 2.18 2.79
N ASP A 360 -6.92 1.15 3.40
CA ASP A 360 -8.09 1.25 4.28
C ASP A 360 -7.79 2.03 5.55
N GLY A 361 -8.83 2.32 6.33
CA GLY A 361 -8.67 2.95 7.62
C GLY A 361 -7.66 2.19 8.49
N ILE A 362 -6.83 2.93 9.22
CA ILE A 362 -5.78 2.38 10.09
C ILE A 362 -6.32 2.37 11.52
N ARG A 363 -6.46 1.18 12.10
CA ARG A 363 -6.86 1.03 13.49
C ARG A 363 -5.72 1.43 14.43
N THR A 364 -6.04 2.23 15.43
CA THR A 364 -5.12 2.65 16.48
C THR A 364 -5.74 2.42 17.87
N GLU A 365 -4.91 2.46 18.90
CA GLU A 365 -5.32 2.24 20.29
C GLU A 365 -4.71 3.32 21.18
N PHE A 366 -5.53 4.11 21.88
CA PHE A 366 -5.10 5.20 22.78
C PHE A 366 -4.11 6.19 22.14
N LEU A 367 -4.39 6.56 20.91
CA LEU A 367 -3.57 7.42 20.08
C LEU A 367 -3.18 8.74 20.77
N SER A 368 -1.92 9.11 20.67
CA SER A 368 -1.41 10.45 20.97
C SER A 368 -1.21 11.26 19.68
N THR A 369 -1.40 12.58 19.74
CA THR A 369 -1.13 13.45 18.58
C THR A 369 0.37 13.68 18.39
N VAL A 370 0.76 13.93 17.15
CA VAL A 370 2.15 14.24 16.78
C VAL A 370 2.24 15.66 16.22
N ASP A 371 3.04 16.49 16.87
CA ASP A 371 3.34 17.83 16.36
C ASP A 371 4.64 17.87 15.56
N THR A 372 4.72 18.76 14.58
CA THR A 372 5.95 19.02 13.83
C THR A 372 6.67 20.24 14.38
N ILE A 373 7.98 20.11 14.61
CA ILE A 373 8.85 21.14 15.16
C ILE A 373 9.68 21.77 14.02
N GLY A 374 9.82 23.10 14.02
CA GLY A 374 10.57 23.84 13.01
C GLY A 374 12.08 23.54 13.02
N VAL A 375 12.54 22.56 12.24
CA VAL A 375 13.96 22.25 12.03
C VAL A 375 14.36 22.57 10.59
N LYS A 376 15.42 23.36 10.42
CA LYS A 376 15.90 23.81 9.10
C LYS A 376 16.41 22.63 8.25
N GLY A 377 15.92 22.53 7.02
CA GLY A 377 16.36 21.50 6.07
C GLY A 377 15.67 20.14 6.25
N ILE A 378 14.67 20.04 7.13
CA ILE A 378 13.83 18.86 7.30
C ILE A 378 12.44 19.16 6.71
N ARG A 379 12.06 18.38 5.69
CA ARG A 379 10.70 18.35 5.14
C ARG A 379 9.82 17.49 6.04
N LYS A 380 8.62 17.96 6.31
CA LYS A 380 7.65 17.31 7.19
C LYS A 380 6.36 17.12 6.43
N THR A 381 5.81 15.91 6.48
CA THR A 381 4.58 15.56 5.79
C THR A 381 3.72 14.73 6.73
N ALA A 382 2.51 15.20 7.03
CA ALA A 382 1.52 14.39 7.72
C ALA A 382 1.10 13.23 6.80
N ILE A 383 1.11 12.00 7.32
CA ILE A 383 0.73 10.81 6.55
C ILE A 383 -0.55 10.17 7.06
N LEU A 384 -0.82 10.28 8.36
CA LEU A 384 -2.07 9.81 8.97
C LEU A 384 -2.65 10.92 9.85
N GLN A 385 -3.96 11.09 9.77
CA GLN A 385 -4.69 12.09 10.55
C GLN A 385 -5.97 11.50 11.15
N THR A 386 -6.42 12.11 12.24
CA THR A 386 -7.74 11.86 12.83
C THR A 386 -8.86 12.30 11.89
N SER A 387 -10.09 11.91 12.20
CA SER A 387 -11.25 12.53 11.57
C SER A 387 -11.43 14.00 12.01
N ALA A 388 -12.36 14.73 11.40
CA ALA A 388 -12.75 16.06 11.86
C ALA A 388 -13.64 16.02 13.11
N TYR A 389 -14.03 14.82 13.52
CA TYR A 389 -14.88 14.59 14.71
C TYR A 389 -14.05 13.99 15.84
N ASN A 390 -13.01 14.71 16.25
CA ASN A 390 -12.09 14.29 17.29
C ASN A 390 -12.10 15.24 18.49
N ARG A 391 -11.63 14.74 19.62
CA ARG A 391 -11.37 15.50 20.85
C ARG A 391 -10.06 15.01 21.47
N VAL A 392 -9.24 15.93 21.93
CA VAL A 392 -7.93 15.61 22.53
C VAL A 392 -8.01 15.90 24.03
N PHE A 393 -7.56 14.96 24.83
CA PHE A 393 -7.51 15.07 26.29
C PHE A 393 -6.06 15.01 26.76
N SER A 394 -5.62 16.02 27.50
CA SER A 394 -4.32 15.99 28.18
C SER A 394 -4.31 14.96 29.30
N THR A 395 -3.15 14.34 29.53
CA THR A 395 -2.95 13.44 30.67
C THR A 395 -2.51 14.22 31.91
N PRO A 396 -2.82 13.75 33.15
CA PRO A 396 -3.53 12.49 33.45
C PRO A 396 -5.02 12.55 33.15
N LYS A 397 -5.59 11.43 32.63
CA LYS A 397 -7.00 11.32 32.27
C LYS A 397 -7.56 9.97 32.75
N VAL A 398 -8.69 9.97 33.42
CA VAL A 398 -9.42 8.73 33.69
C VAL A 398 -10.16 8.31 32.43
N LEU A 399 -9.87 7.09 31.95
CA LEU A 399 -10.59 6.40 30.88
C LEU A 399 -11.59 5.45 31.55
N SER A 400 -12.84 5.44 31.09
CA SER A 400 -13.88 4.60 31.66
C SER A 400 -14.67 3.89 30.57
N LEU A 401 -14.94 2.60 30.75
CA LEU A 401 -15.79 1.81 29.86
C LEU A 401 -17.26 2.25 29.93
N GLN A 402 -17.69 2.96 30.98
CA GLN A 402 -19.04 3.49 31.07
C GLN A 402 -19.37 4.45 29.93
N THR A 403 -18.35 5.13 29.37
CA THR A 403 -18.54 6.04 28.23
C THR A 403 -19.04 5.34 26.97
N VAL A 404 -18.96 4.00 26.89
CA VAL A 404 -19.52 3.20 25.80
C VAL A 404 -21.06 3.26 25.79
N ALA A 405 -21.68 3.33 26.94
CA ALA A 405 -23.15 3.42 27.10
C ALA A 405 -23.71 4.82 26.78
N GLU A 406 -22.86 5.83 26.73
CA GLU A 406 -23.24 7.21 26.47
C GLU A 406 -23.18 7.52 24.96
N THR A 407 -24.26 8.13 24.43
CA THR A 407 -24.21 8.66 23.06
C THR A 407 -23.33 9.92 23.04
N PRO A 408 -22.21 9.95 22.31
CA PRO A 408 -21.32 11.12 22.30
C PRO A 408 -22.02 12.36 21.71
N ASP A 409 -21.94 13.52 22.40
CA ASP A 409 -22.38 14.79 21.82
C ASP A 409 -21.38 15.22 20.72
N GLN A 410 -21.80 15.09 19.46
CA GLN A 410 -20.97 15.39 18.28
C GLN A 410 -20.38 16.80 18.29
N ARG A 411 -21.06 17.77 18.94
CA ARG A 411 -20.58 19.16 19.02
C ARG A 411 -19.29 19.28 19.84
N LEU A 412 -19.06 18.39 20.78
CA LEU A 412 -17.85 18.36 21.60
C LEU A 412 -16.65 17.75 20.84
N TYR A 413 -16.90 17.08 19.73
CA TYR A 413 -15.90 16.43 18.89
C TYR A 413 -15.58 17.22 17.61
N ALA A 414 -16.27 18.33 17.36
CA ALA A 414 -16.00 19.17 16.18
C ALA A 414 -14.67 19.90 16.33
N SER A 415 -13.62 19.38 15.73
CA SER A 415 -12.26 19.91 15.77
C SER A 415 -11.58 19.82 14.40
N SER A 416 -10.45 20.50 14.24
CA SER A 416 -9.58 20.26 13.09
C SER A 416 -8.95 18.87 13.20
N ARG A 417 -8.67 18.24 12.05
CA ARG A 417 -7.88 17.00 12.00
C ARG A 417 -6.55 17.19 12.73
N LYS A 418 -6.11 16.17 13.44
CA LYS A 418 -4.83 16.14 14.16
C LYS A 418 -3.90 15.14 13.52
N ASP A 419 -2.62 15.48 13.44
CA ASP A 419 -1.63 14.57 12.92
C ASP A 419 -1.39 13.44 13.92
N ALA A 420 -1.43 12.22 13.43
CA ALA A 420 -1.20 10.98 14.16
C ALA A 420 0.13 10.33 13.75
N ALA A 421 0.56 10.56 12.51
CA ALA A 421 1.83 10.10 12.00
C ALA A 421 2.42 11.12 11.02
N VAL A 422 3.72 11.38 11.16
CA VAL A 422 4.47 12.33 10.32
C VAL A 422 5.71 11.68 9.72
N LEU A 423 5.97 11.99 8.45
CA LEU A 423 7.19 11.66 7.73
C LEU A 423 8.13 12.86 7.78
N LEU A 424 9.37 12.62 8.20
CA LEU A 424 10.44 13.60 8.27
C LEU A 424 11.53 13.19 7.26
N GLU A 425 11.97 14.12 6.41
CA GLU A 425 12.97 13.84 5.38
C GLU A 425 13.99 14.95 5.28
N GLY A 426 15.26 14.60 5.29
CA GLY A 426 16.36 15.55 5.16
C GLY A 426 17.63 15.09 5.84
N ALA A 427 18.55 16.02 6.04
CA ALA A 427 19.79 15.79 6.77
C ALA A 427 19.63 16.29 8.21
N PHE A 428 19.36 15.35 9.12
CA PHE A 428 19.07 15.64 10.52
C PHE A 428 20.27 16.21 11.27
N PRO A 429 20.06 17.13 12.24
CA PRO A 429 21.11 17.54 13.16
C PRO A 429 21.39 16.43 14.19
N SER A 430 22.63 16.38 14.69
CA SER A 430 22.96 15.43 15.76
C SER A 430 22.36 15.90 17.10
N VAL A 431 21.73 14.98 17.82
CA VAL A 431 21.21 15.18 19.19
C VAL A 431 22.38 15.39 20.17
N PHE A 432 23.54 14.80 19.87
CA PHE A 432 24.74 14.86 20.68
C PHE A 432 25.74 15.93 20.22
N LEU A 433 25.29 16.91 19.42
CA LEU A 433 26.10 18.05 19.07
C LEU A 433 26.47 18.83 20.35
N ASN A 434 27.75 18.99 20.59
CA ASN A 434 28.32 19.64 21.80
C ASN A 434 27.99 18.93 23.14
N ARG A 435 27.64 17.64 23.09
CA ARG A 435 27.50 16.80 24.27
C ARG A 435 28.67 15.80 24.32
N SER A 436 29.09 15.42 25.53
CA SER A 436 30.09 14.34 25.71
C SER A 436 29.50 13.00 25.28
N VAL A 437 30.37 12.13 24.77
CA VAL A 437 29.99 10.73 24.52
C VAL A 437 29.59 10.07 25.84
N PRO A 438 28.46 9.34 25.90
CA PRO A 438 28.07 8.63 27.13
C PRO A 438 29.13 7.65 27.62
N ALA A 439 29.28 7.54 28.94
CA ALA A 439 30.36 6.77 29.56
C ALA A 439 30.36 5.27 29.22
N GLY A 440 29.17 4.70 28.94
CA GLY A 440 29.01 3.28 28.56
C GLY A 440 29.40 2.95 27.12
N ILE A 441 29.73 3.94 26.29
CA ILE A 441 30.14 3.74 24.89
C ILE A 441 31.63 3.43 24.82
N THR A 442 31.97 2.20 24.52
CA THR A 442 33.36 1.70 24.41
C THR A 442 33.88 1.70 22.98
N GLU A 443 32.99 1.57 21.98
CA GLU A 443 33.35 1.61 20.57
C GLU A 443 33.41 3.05 20.05
N LYS A 444 34.30 3.30 19.08
CA LYS A 444 34.38 4.62 18.41
C LYS A 444 33.32 4.75 17.34
N TYR A 445 32.42 5.69 17.55
CA TYR A 445 31.37 6.07 16.58
C TYR A 445 31.74 7.42 15.95
N ASP A 446 31.70 7.48 14.61
CA ASP A 446 31.86 8.75 13.90
C ASP A 446 30.47 9.39 13.74
N VAL A 447 30.15 10.31 14.64
CA VAL A 447 28.89 11.05 14.64
C VAL A 447 29.13 12.46 14.10
N PRO A 448 28.72 12.76 12.84
CA PRO A 448 28.86 14.10 12.29
C PRO A 448 27.87 15.07 12.93
N ALA A 449 28.18 16.37 12.91
CA ALA A 449 27.27 17.41 13.40
C ALA A 449 25.95 17.47 12.60
N LYS A 450 26.02 17.14 11.31
CA LYS A 450 24.88 17.01 10.41
C LYS A 450 24.95 15.66 9.69
N GLY A 451 23.85 14.92 9.76
CA GLY A 451 23.77 13.58 9.18
C GLY A 451 23.68 13.58 7.66
N LYS A 452 23.84 12.39 7.09
CA LYS A 452 23.47 12.14 5.69
C LYS A 452 21.97 12.32 5.50
N PRO A 453 21.49 12.74 4.32
CA PRO A 453 20.06 12.75 4.05
C PRO A 453 19.41 11.41 4.31
N THR A 454 18.38 11.40 5.13
CA THR A 454 17.65 10.19 5.49
C THR A 454 16.17 10.47 5.74
N LYS A 455 15.41 9.44 6.09
CA LYS A 455 13.97 9.48 6.28
C LYS A 455 13.62 8.89 7.65
N MET A 456 12.62 9.46 8.29
CA MET A 456 12.12 9.03 9.59
C MET A 456 10.60 9.13 9.63
N ILE A 457 9.92 8.20 10.29
CA ILE A 457 8.48 8.27 10.54
C ILE A 457 8.26 8.25 12.04
N VAL A 458 7.40 9.15 12.52
CA VAL A 458 7.01 9.24 13.93
C VAL A 458 5.49 9.06 14.00
N ILE A 459 5.04 8.10 14.81
CA ILE A 459 3.64 7.69 14.99
C ILE A 459 3.32 7.73 16.48
N GLY A 460 2.20 8.35 16.83
CA GLY A 460 1.74 8.49 18.21
C GLY A 460 0.92 7.31 18.75
N ASP A 461 1.17 6.11 18.22
CA ASP A 461 0.54 4.85 18.65
C ASP A 461 1.56 3.71 18.56
N GLY A 462 1.82 3.06 19.69
CA GLY A 462 2.71 1.90 19.77
C GLY A 462 2.10 0.61 19.23
N ASN A 463 0.77 0.51 19.19
CA ASN A 463 0.06 -0.71 18.80
C ASN A 463 -0.12 -0.86 17.28
N ILE A 464 0.15 0.19 16.50
CA ILE A 464 -0.17 0.27 15.07
C ILE A 464 0.40 -0.88 14.23
N PHE A 465 1.54 -1.47 14.65
CA PHE A 465 2.21 -2.60 13.99
C PHE A 465 2.13 -3.91 14.79
N LEU A 466 1.31 -3.95 15.83
CA LEU A 466 1.12 -5.16 16.61
C LEU A 466 -0.08 -5.96 16.09
N ASN A 467 0.10 -7.26 15.98
CA ASN A 467 -0.99 -8.18 15.71
C ASN A 467 -1.63 -8.66 17.01
N GLN A 468 -2.90 -9.02 16.93
CA GLN A 468 -3.61 -9.61 18.06
C GLN A 468 -3.15 -11.05 18.28
N VAL A 469 -3.11 -11.46 19.56
CA VAL A 469 -2.76 -12.82 19.98
C VAL A 469 -3.92 -13.36 20.82
N SER A 470 -4.31 -14.60 20.59
CA SER A 470 -5.34 -15.28 21.37
C SER A 470 -4.80 -15.65 22.75
N SER A 471 -5.46 -15.18 23.80
CA SER A 471 -5.12 -15.57 25.18
C SER A 471 -5.47 -17.01 25.52
N ARG A 472 -6.29 -17.69 24.67
CA ARG A 472 -6.75 -19.06 24.91
C ARG A 472 -5.70 -20.09 24.48
N ASP A 473 -5.09 -19.92 23.31
CA ASP A 473 -4.24 -20.91 22.65
C ASP A 473 -2.94 -20.32 22.07
N GLY A 474 -2.71 -19.01 22.27
CA GLY A 474 -1.52 -18.32 21.75
C GLY A 474 -1.52 -18.12 20.23
N SER A 475 -2.63 -18.40 19.52
CA SER A 475 -2.70 -18.20 18.08
C SER A 475 -2.53 -16.73 17.71
N VAL A 476 -1.74 -16.49 16.65
CA VAL A 476 -1.40 -15.16 16.13
C VAL A 476 -2.36 -14.81 15.00
N PHE A 477 -3.02 -13.67 15.10
CA PHE A 477 -3.89 -13.15 14.05
C PHE A 477 -3.11 -12.26 13.06
N PRO A 478 -3.58 -12.12 11.81
CA PRO A 478 -2.95 -11.21 10.86
C PRO A 478 -2.94 -9.76 11.37
N LEU A 479 -1.88 -9.02 11.07
CA LEU A 479 -1.77 -7.60 11.40
C LEU A 479 -2.91 -6.79 10.77
N GLY A 480 -3.62 -6.02 11.59
CA GLY A 480 -4.80 -5.24 11.19
C GLY A 480 -6.11 -6.03 11.20
N PHE A 481 -6.07 -7.35 11.43
CA PHE A 481 -7.29 -8.14 11.62
C PHE A 481 -7.82 -7.99 13.05
N ASP A 482 -9.07 -7.60 13.17
CA ASP A 482 -9.78 -7.58 14.45
C ASP A 482 -10.55 -8.88 14.64
N ARG A 483 -10.11 -9.70 15.59
CA ARG A 483 -10.68 -11.03 15.88
C ARG A 483 -12.14 -10.99 16.35
N TYR A 484 -12.60 -9.86 16.90
CA TYR A 484 -13.94 -9.72 17.45
C TYR A 484 -14.95 -9.34 16.37
N THR A 485 -14.63 -8.35 15.55
CA THR A 485 -15.49 -7.89 14.45
C THR A 485 -15.22 -8.62 13.14
N GLN A 486 -14.13 -9.41 13.07
CA GLN A 486 -13.61 -10.08 11.88
C GLN A 486 -13.35 -9.10 10.70
N ARG A 487 -13.05 -7.86 11.04
CA ARG A 487 -12.77 -6.79 10.09
C ARG A 487 -11.25 -6.65 9.89
N ASN A 488 -10.85 -6.44 8.64
CA ASN A 488 -9.47 -6.10 8.31
C ASN A 488 -9.32 -4.58 8.21
N PHE A 489 -8.25 -4.06 8.82
CA PHE A 489 -7.79 -2.68 8.72
C PHE A 489 -6.49 -2.59 7.90
N GLY A 490 -6.15 -1.40 7.42
CA GLY A 490 -5.02 -1.17 6.55
C GLY A 490 -3.63 -1.25 7.18
N ASN A 491 -3.50 -1.67 8.45
CA ASN A 491 -2.24 -1.64 9.22
C ASN A 491 -1.12 -2.43 8.55
N LYS A 492 -1.40 -3.65 8.03
CA LYS A 492 -0.43 -4.47 7.30
C LYS A 492 0.05 -3.80 6.00
N ALA A 493 -0.88 -3.20 5.26
CA ALA A 493 -0.55 -2.48 4.04
C ALA A 493 0.28 -1.23 4.33
N LEU A 494 -0.01 -0.53 5.43
CA LEU A 494 0.79 0.60 5.91
C LEU A 494 2.24 0.18 6.22
N LEU A 495 2.42 -0.92 6.98
CA LEU A 495 3.73 -1.46 7.33
C LEU A 495 4.57 -1.75 6.07
N LEU A 496 4.00 -2.48 5.11
CA LEU A 496 4.68 -2.85 3.87
C LEU A 496 5.05 -1.61 3.03
N ASN A 497 4.15 -0.65 2.93
CA ASN A 497 4.41 0.59 2.20
C ASN A 497 5.50 1.46 2.85
N ILE A 498 5.50 1.54 4.19
CA ILE A 498 6.54 2.25 4.94
C ILE A 498 7.89 1.59 4.70
N ALA A 499 7.98 0.27 4.82
CA ALA A 499 9.20 -0.47 4.59
C ALA A 499 9.71 -0.29 3.14
N ASP A 500 8.83 -0.39 2.15
CA ASP A 500 9.19 -0.17 0.74
C ASP A 500 9.69 1.27 0.50
N TYR A 501 9.01 2.27 1.07
CA TYR A 501 9.39 3.68 0.93
C TYR A 501 10.72 4.00 1.60
N LEU A 502 10.96 3.41 2.77
CA LEU A 502 12.19 3.63 3.52
C LEU A 502 13.35 2.76 3.03
N SER A 503 13.10 1.62 2.37
CA SER A 503 14.18 0.74 1.91
C SER A 503 15.00 1.35 0.77
N THR A 504 14.45 2.30 0.02
CA THR A 504 15.02 2.82 -1.24
C THR A 504 14.95 4.32 -1.36
N ASP A 505 15.79 4.87 -2.24
CA ASP A 505 15.82 6.31 -2.55
C ASP A 505 15.19 6.64 -3.91
N ASP A 506 14.74 5.62 -4.67
CA ASP A 506 14.16 5.78 -6.00
C ASP A 506 12.69 6.22 -5.99
N ASN A 507 12.08 6.30 -4.80
CA ASN A 507 10.70 6.75 -4.59
C ASN A 507 9.68 6.07 -5.53
N LEU A 508 9.82 4.75 -5.78
CA LEU A 508 8.90 4.00 -6.65
C LEU A 508 7.44 4.08 -6.19
N ILE A 509 7.23 4.32 -4.90
CA ILE A 509 5.88 4.48 -4.34
C ILE A 509 5.07 5.61 -5.02
N ASP A 510 5.75 6.58 -5.65
CA ASP A 510 5.08 7.65 -6.40
C ASP A 510 4.33 7.12 -7.64
N LEU A 511 4.63 5.90 -8.10
CA LEU A 511 3.86 5.23 -9.17
C LEU A 511 2.39 5.08 -8.78
N ARG A 512 2.10 4.98 -7.48
CA ARG A 512 0.72 4.94 -6.94
C ARG A 512 -0.04 6.25 -7.15
N ASN A 513 0.65 7.35 -7.37
CA ASN A 513 0.02 8.65 -7.63
C ASN A 513 -0.60 8.78 -9.01
N LYS A 514 -0.37 7.82 -9.92
CA LYS A 514 -0.99 7.79 -11.24
C LYS A 514 -2.50 7.60 -11.10
N VAL A 515 -3.25 8.71 -10.98
CA VAL A 515 -4.70 8.68 -10.85
C VAL A 515 -5.32 8.38 -12.22
N VAL A 516 -5.79 7.18 -12.40
CA VAL A 516 -6.64 6.83 -13.54
C VAL A 516 -8.08 7.15 -13.17
N LYS A 517 -8.55 8.36 -13.45
CA LYS A 517 -9.98 8.68 -13.30
C LYS A 517 -10.78 7.82 -14.28
N VAL A 518 -11.37 6.75 -13.78
CA VAL A 518 -12.36 5.99 -14.54
C VAL A 518 -13.59 6.90 -14.65
N ARG A 519 -13.77 7.49 -15.82
CA ARG A 519 -14.98 8.28 -16.11
C ARG A 519 -16.11 7.28 -16.30
N LEU A 520 -16.82 7.00 -15.24
CA LEU A 520 -18.07 6.25 -15.31
C LEU A 520 -19.08 7.09 -16.08
N LEU A 521 -19.86 6.43 -16.92
CA LEU A 521 -20.99 7.07 -17.57
C LEU A 521 -21.97 7.53 -16.48
N ASP A 522 -22.31 8.81 -16.48
CA ASP A 522 -23.31 9.36 -15.58
C ASP A 522 -24.65 8.70 -15.87
N LYS A 523 -25.10 7.85 -14.92
CA LYS A 523 -26.34 7.09 -15.05
C LYS A 523 -27.56 8.00 -15.14
N GLN A 524 -27.49 9.22 -14.61
CA GLN A 524 -28.56 10.19 -14.63
C GLN A 524 -28.66 10.86 -16.02
N LEU A 525 -27.52 11.31 -16.57
CA LEU A 525 -27.42 11.83 -17.94
C LEU A 525 -27.75 10.75 -18.99
N LEU A 526 -27.40 9.50 -18.74
CA LEU A 526 -27.76 8.38 -19.60
C LEU A 526 -29.28 8.14 -19.64
N ARG A 527 -29.99 8.35 -18.51
CA ARG A 527 -31.46 8.20 -18.49
C ARG A 527 -32.19 9.36 -19.19
N THR A 528 -31.71 10.59 -19.02
CA THR A 528 -32.36 11.79 -19.58
C THR A 528 -32.03 11.99 -21.06
N ASP A 529 -30.77 11.77 -21.48
CA ASP A 529 -30.29 12.11 -22.82
C ASP A 529 -30.00 10.90 -23.72
N LYS A 530 -30.41 9.69 -23.31
CA LYS A 530 -30.13 8.44 -24.05
C LYS A 530 -30.51 8.53 -25.53
N THR A 531 -31.73 8.98 -25.81
CA THR A 531 -32.28 9.09 -27.19
C THR A 531 -31.50 10.10 -28.01
N LYS A 532 -31.11 11.24 -27.43
CA LYS A 532 -30.31 12.28 -28.08
C LYS A 532 -28.95 11.75 -28.52
N TRP A 533 -28.25 11.05 -27.64
CA TRP A 533 -26.93 10.46 -27.94
C TRP A 533 -27.02 9.31 -28.94
N GLN A 534 -28.08 8.49 -28.90
CA GLN A 534 -28.30 7.44 -29.86
C GLN A 534 -28.57 8.02 -31.27
N VAL A 535 -29.42 9.02 -31.35
CA VAL A 535 -29.73 9.73 -32.62
C VAL A 535 -28.47 10.39 -33.17
N MET A 536 -27.70 11.08 -32.33
CA MET A 536 -26.49 11.76 -32.77
C MET A 536 -25.41 10.78 -33.27
N ASN A 537 -25.21 9.66 -32.60
CA ASN A 537 -24.22 8.63 -33.00
C ASN A 537 -24.65 7.87 -34.29
N LEU A 538 -25.93 7.80 -34.58
CA LEU A 538 -26.43 7.10 -35.76
C LEU A 538 -26.53 8.05 -36.98
N ILE A 539 -27.03 9.26 -36.77
CA ILE A 539 -27.31 10.22 -37.87
C ILE A 539 -26.01 10.93 -38.30
N LEU A 540 -25.13 11.33 -37.36
CA LEU A 540 -23.92 12.08 -37.69
C LEU A 540 -22.98 11.35 -38.67
N PRO A 541 -22.65 10.05 -38.49
CA PRO A 541 -21.82 9.31 -39.44
C PRO A 541 -22.48 9.20 -40.83
N LEU A 542 -23.81 8.99 -40.89
CA LEU A 542 -24.55 8.94 -42.17
C LEU A 542 -24.52 10.28 -42.87
N LEU A 543 -24.72 11.38 -42.17
CA LEU A 543 -24.62 12.75 -42.71
C LEU A 543 -23.23 13.04 -43.28
N LEU A 544 -22.15 12.64 -42.54
CA LEU A 544 -20.78 12.78 -43.04
C LEU A 544 -20.51 11.95 -44.29
N LEU A 545 -21.05 10.74 -44.39
CA LEU A 545 -20.95 9.91 -45.61
C LEU A 545 -21.67 10.54 -46.78
N ILE A 546 -22.89 11.10 -46.58
CA ILE A 546 -23.66 11.79 -47.61
C ILE A 546 -22.90 13.04 -48.10
N LEU A 547 -22.38 13.85 -47.16
CA LEU A 547 -21.57 15.04 -47.50
C LEU A 547 -20.32 14.65 -48.28
N PHE A 548 -19.65 13.59 -47.87
CA PHE A 548 -18.48 13.06 -48.58
C PHE A 548 -18.84 12.56 -49.98
N ALA A 549 -19.95 11.85 -50.16
CA ALA A 549 -20.40 11.38 -51.45
C ALA A 549 -20.75 12.55 -52.38
N ILE A 550 -21.43 13.61 -51.86
CA ILE A 550 -21.73 14.82 -52.59
C ILE A 550 -20.44 15.54 -53.02
N PHE A 551 -19.51 15.72 -52.05
CA PHE A 551 -18.20 16.31 -52.32
C PHE A 551 -17.41 15.53 -53.38
N GLN A 552 -17.37 14.22 -53.28
CA GLN A 552 -16.70 13.35 -54.25
C GLN A 552 -17.33 13.40 -55.63
N HIS A 553 -18.70 13.49 -55.71
CA HIS A 553 -19.43 13.65 -56.95
C HIS A 553 -19.03 14.96 -57.66
N TYR A 554 -19.08 16.10 -56.94
CA TYR A 554 -18.72 17.40 -57.53
C TYR A 554 -17.22 17.49 -57.87
N TYR A 555 -16.33 16.94 -57.04
CA TYR A 555 -14.91 16.87 -57.29
C TYR A 555 -14.58 16.03 -58.53
N ARG A 556 -15.25 14.90 -58.75
CA ARG A 556 -15.12 14.09 -59.95
C ARG A 556 -15.64 14.81 -61.19
N LYS A 557 -16.80 15.48 -61.08
CA LYS A 557 -17.35 16.28 -62.17
C LYS A 557 -16.41 17.43 -62.55
N TYR A 558 -15.85 18.13 -61.58
CA TYR A 558 -14.86 19.20 -61.84
C TYR A 558 -13.57 18.67 -62.49
N LYS A 559 -13.07 17.53 -62.05
CA LYS A 559 -11.79 16.99 -62.49
C LYS A 559 -11.86 16.24 -63.83
N TYR A 560 -13.02 15.61 -64.16
CA TYR A 560 -13.12 14.68 -65.29
C TYR A 560 -14.25 15.05 -66.28
N ALA A 561 -15.02 16.09 -66.05
CA ALA A 561 -16.10 16.55 -66.96
C ALA A 561 -15.71 17.82 -67.73
N ARG A 562 -14.42 17.99 -68.00
CA ARG A 562 -13.88 18.91 -69.00
C ARG A 562 -13.62 18.20 -70.28
#